data_58d961ee1d2e25d34769a7ccd61ea6f5
#
_entry.id   58d961ee1d2e25d34769a7ccd61ea6f5
#
_cell.length_a   1.000
_cell.length_b   1.000
_cell.length_c   1.000
_cell.angle_alpha   90.00
_cell.angle_beta   90.00
_cell.angle_gamma   90.00
#
_symmetry.space_group_name_H-M   'P 1'
#
loop_
_entity.id
_entity.type
_entity.pdbx_description
1 polymer ?
#
loop_
_entity_poly.entity_id
_entity_poly.type
_entity_poly.pdbx_seq_one_letter_code
_entity_poly.pdbx_strand_id
1 'polypeptide(L)'
;KLLMKQGPQPNIGRAKLDNDNTSYADIMKNLTLAASPEVAWNADGCYVITVKWLSDFQLDSTASEPSAIVMHYLVESDGTVTVNVQMDLTHTGMKRITKAGTILTLADGMEQVSWYGNGDGESYNDRQSYTRKGVYRSTVNNMYYPFAMPQDCGNLTGVHWISVTGEDKDAVGMLISGNQEVNASALHFTPSMLQAAKHVSELTPSKETYVTVDAAVRGTGNASCGYETLKKYQLEKKMYDYSFSLIPVAKETDCMEKAVDYREQTYHFEATKQAEIKDVTPAEPTPVPTVTPDPGNGSAFVTPSPVPDLQPASDNGNGTAAAAKTPGKVTKVKAKALGKRAKLSWKAQTGVTYRVAYGTSRKKLAALKKGSSKGAKGVKVITVKTAGKKLSNLKAAKKYYIRVCAVDKKSKKAGKWSDIISVKTK
;
A
#
# COMPACT_ATOMS: atom_id res chain seq x y z
N LYS A 1 5.58 -4.02 17.63
CA LYS A 1 5.53 -5.22 16.78
C LYS A 1 6.31 -4.92 15.50
N LEU A 2 7.14 -5.88 15.05
CA LEU A 2 7.83 -5.76 13.76
C LEU A 2 6.78 -5.80 12.63
N LEU A 3 6.82 -4.83 11.72
CA LEU A 3 5.90 -4.78 10.58
C LEU A 3 6.52 -5.38 9.31
N MET A 4 7.83 -5.24 9.16
CA MET A 4 8.56 -5.64 7.97
C MET A 4 9.85 -6.35 8.37
N LYS A 5 10.10 -7.55 7.81
CA LYS A 5 11.33 -8.33 8.04
C LYS A 5 12.44 -7.90 7.09
N GLN A 6 12.07 -7.54 5.86
CA GLN A 6 13.01 -7.08 4.85
C GLN A 6 12.42 -5.90 4.08
N GLY A 7 13.18 -4.83 3.99
CA GLY A 7 12.81 -3.64 3.22
C GLY A 7 12.77 -3.91 1.71
N PRO A 8 12.26 -2.94 0.94
CA PRO A 8 12.23 -3.05 -0.51
C PRO A 8 13.61 -3.32 -1.08
N GLN A 9 13.68 -4.27 -2.00
CA GLN A 9 14.86 -4.60 -2.78
C GLN A 9 14.48 -4.64 -4.26
N PRO A 10 15.44 -4.45 -5.20
CA PRO A 10 15.16 -4.58 -6.62
C PRO A 10 14.57 -5.94 -6.97
N ASN A 11 13.57 -5.94 -7.83
CA ASN A 11 12.93 -7.15 -8.37
C ASN A 11 12.71 -6.97 -9.87
N ILE A 12 13.65 -7.48 -10.67
CA ILE A 12 13.66 -7.32 -12.14
C ILE A 12 13.18 -8.57 -12.89
N GLY A 13 12.53 -9.48 -12.17
CA GLY A 13 12.01 -10.73 -12.72
C GLY A 13 10.73 -11.18 -12.07
N ARG A 14 10.14 -12.25 -12.62
CA ARG A 14 8.98 -12.94 -12.06
C ARG A 14 9.14 -14.45 -12.14
N ALA A 15 8.34 -15.21 -11.40
CA ALA A 15 8.23 -16.65 -11.60
C ALA A 15 7.83 -16.90 -13.06
N LYS A 16 8.63 -17.73 -13.74
CA LYS A 16 8.60 -17.89 -15.20
C LYS A 16 7.23 -18.34 -15.70
N LEU A 17 6.69 -17.61 -16.66
CA LEU A 17 5.57 -18.04 -17.51
C LEU A 17 6.11 -18.74 -18.77
N ASP A 18 5.26 -19.45 -19.50
CA ASP A 18 5.63 -20.09 -20.76
C ASP A 18 6.18 -19.11 -21.81
N ASN A 19 5.73 -17.86 -21.75
CA ASN A 19 6.22 -16.78 -22.61
C ASN A 19 7.58 -16.21 -22.19
N ASP A 20 8.06 -16.53 -21.00
CA ASP A 20 9.32 -16.00 -20.49
C ASP A 20 10.45 -16.98 -20.82
N ASN A 21 11.59 -16.47 -21.27
CA ASN A 21 12.72 -17.30 -21.69
C ASN A 21 13.85 -17.36 -20.67
N THR A 22 13.76 -16.57 -19.59
CA THR A 22 14.78 -16.53 -18.54
C THR A 22 14.16 -16.81 -17.18
N SER A 23 14.80 -17.62 -16.36
CA SER A 23 14.33 -17.93 -15.03
C SER A 23 14.54 -16.74 -14.06
N TYR A 24 13.68 -16.63 -13.04
CA TYR A 24 13.85 -15.63 -12.00
C TYR A 24 15.21 -15.75 -11.30
N ALA A 25 15.61 -16.98 -10.95
CA ALA A 25 16.88 -17.23 -10.29
C ALA A 25 18.08 -16.79 -11.17
N ASP A 26 18.01 -17.01 -12.49
CA ASP A 26 19.08 -16.60 -13.40
C ASP A 26 19.18 -15.08 -13.53
N ILE A 27 18.07 -14.36 -13.40
CA ILE A 27 18.08 -12.89 -13.37
C ILE A 27 18.67 -12.40 -12.05
N MET A 28 18.17 -12.89 -10.92
CA MET A 28 18.48 -12.33 -9.61
C MET A 28 19.89 -12.67 -9.11
N LYS A 29 20.49 -13.79 -9.55
CA LYS A 29 21.89 -14.11 -9.18
C LYS A 29 22.92 -13.10 -9.68
N ASN A 30 22.58 -12.34 -10.71
CA ASN A 30 23.44 -11.31 -11.29
C ASN A 30 23.19 -9.91 -10.67
N LEU A 31 22.33 -9.82 -9.67
CA LEU A 31 22.07 -8.59 -8.96
C LEU A 31 22.95 -8.51 -7.71
N THR A 32 23.88 -7.57 -7.68
CA THR A 32 24.86 -7.42 -6.61
C THR A 32 24.86 -6.01 -6.05
N LEU A 33 25.18 -5.87 -4.76
CA LEU A 33 25.40 -4.55 -4.15
C LEU A 33 26.70 -3.95 -4.70
N ALA A 34 26.63 -2.72 -5.20
CA ALA A 34 27.81 -2.01 -5.73
C ALA A 34 28.76 -1.54 -4.63
N ALA A 35 28.20 -1.13 -3.49
CA ALA A 35 28.95 -0.64 -2.33
C ALA A 35 28.05 -0.70 -1.07
N SER A 36 28.63 -0.41 0.10
CA SER A 36 27.85 -0.22 1.31
C SER A 36 26.86 0.93 1.14
N PRO A 37 25.67 0.85 1.77
CA PRO A 37 24.71 1.94 1.75
C PRO A 37 25.29 3.25 2.27
N GLU A 38 24.96 4.35 1.62
CA GLU A 38 25.29 5.70 2.09
C GLU A 38 24.15 6.25 2.91
N VAL A 39 24.47 6.90 4.04
CA VAL A 39 23.46 7.53 4.90
C VAL A 39 23.79 9.02 5.06
N ALA A 40 22.82 9.85 4.78
CA ALA A 40 22.98 11.29 4.83
C ALA A 40 21.71 11.96 5.40
N TRP A 41 21.80 13.24 5.70
CA TRP A 41 20.66 14.11 6.01
C TRP A 41 20.26 14.90 4.79
N ASN A 42 18.95 15.08 4.60
CA ASN A 42 18.44 16.04 3.62
C ASN A 42 18.21 17.43 4.26
N ALA A 43 17.73 18.37 3.45
CA ALA A 43 17.41 19.73 3.88
C ALA A 43 16.27 19.79 4.94
N ASP A 44 15.38 18.80 4.96
CA ASP A 44 14.23 18.72 5.87
C ASP A 44 14.57 18.05 7.21
N GLY A 45 15.82 17.62 7.39
CA GLY A 45 16.29 16.94 8.60
C GLY A 45 15.83 15.47 8.67
N CYS A 46 15.56 14.85 7.54
CA CYS A 46 15.25 13.43 7.42
C CYS A 46 16.49 12.63 6.99
N TYR A 47 16.55 11.35 7.35
CA TYR A 47 17.60 10.47 6.85
C TYR A 47 17.31 10.06 5.41
N VAL A 48 18.32 10.17 4.55
CA VAL A 48 18.33 9.57 3.21
C VAL A 48 19.35 8.46 3.18
N ILE A 49 18.89 7.25 2.89
CA ILE A 49 19.75 6.08 2.70
C ILE A 49 19.79 5.79 1.21
N THR A 50 20.98 5.81 0.61
CA THR A 50 21.19 5.49 -0.81
C THR A 50 21.83 4.13 -0.94
N VAL A 51 21.22 3.26 -1.73
CA VAL A 51 21.70 1.91 -2.03
C VAL A 51 21.82 1.75 -3.53
N LYS A 52 23.02 1.37 -3.99
CA LYS A 52 23.29 1.10 -5.40
C LYS A 52 23.48 -0.38 -5.64
N TRP A 53 22.76 -0.90 -6.61
CA TRP A 53 22.85 -2.27 -7.10
C TRP A 53 23.35 -2.27 -8.53
N LEU A 54 24.05 -3.34 -8.93
CA LEU A 54 24.47 -3.60 -10.30
C LEU A 54 23.83 -4.88 -10.79
N SER A 55 23.39 -4.87 -12.03
CA SER A 55 22.90 -6.06 -12.72
C SER A 55 23.81 -6.39 -13.90
N ASP A 56 24.60 -7.46 -13.74
CA ASP A 56 25.55 -7.93 -14.74
C ASP A 56 24.90 -8.89 -15.76
N PHE A 57 23.58 -9.01 -15.75
CA PHE A 57 22.89 -9.97 -16.58
C PHE A 57 23.06 -9.65 -18.07
N GLN A 58 23.95 -10.40 -18.71
CA GLN A 58 24.19 -10.37 -20.16
C GLN A 58 24.15 -8.93 -20.71
N LEU A 59 25.22 -8.17 -20.49
CA LEU A 59 25.34 -6.84 -21.09
C LEU A 59 25.22 -6.94 -22.62
N ASP A 60 24.53 -5.97 -23.22
CA ASP A 60 24.56 -5.89 -24.68
C ASP A 60 25.96 -5.46 -25.17
N SER A 61 26.24 -5.68 -26.44
CA SER A 61 27.57 -5.41 -27.01
C SER A 61 27.94 -3.92 -27.03
N THR A 62 27.02 -3.04 -26.73
CA THR A 62 27.23 -1.57 -26.71
C THR A 62 27.46 -1.04 -25.31
N ALA A 63 27.22 -1.86 -24.27
CA ALA A 63 27.37 -1.45 -22.87
C ALA A 63 28.82 -1.60 -22.40
N SER A 64 29.38 -0.56 -21.82
CA SER A 64 30.63 -0.58 -21.08
C SER A 64 30.47 -0.87 -19.59
N GLU A 65 29.28 -0.66 -19.07
CA GLU A 65 28.97 -0.74 -17.64
C GLU A 65 27.71 -1.57 -17.38
N PRO A 66 27.64 -2.29 -16.23
CA PRO A 66 26.44 -2.98 -15.81
C PRO A 66 25.25 -2.04 -15.63
N SER A 67 24.05 -2.55 -15.82
CA SER A 67 22.82 -1.83 -15.49
C SER A 67 22.80 -1.45 -14.00
N ALA A 68 22.60 -0.19 -13.70
CA ALA A 68 22.57 0.33 -12.33
C ALA A 68 21.12 0.49 -11.83
N ILE A 69 20.91 0.08 -10.58
CA ILE A 69 19.65 0.35 -9.87
C ILE A 69 20.02 1.13 -8.62
N VAL A 70 19.50 2.36 -8.51
CA VAL A 70 19.71 3.21 -7.35
C VAL A 70 18.39 3.32 -6.60
N MET A 71 18.44 3.07 -5.31
CA MET A 71 17.29 3.21 -4.42
C MET A 71 17.63 4.21 -3.32
N HIS A 72 16.76 5.22 -3.18
CA HIS A 72 16.82 6.18 -2.10
C HIS A 72 15.68 5.93 -1.14
N TYR A 73 16.00 5.81 0.15
CA TYR A 73 15.02 5.65 1.23
C TYR A 73 15.04 6.91 2.08
N LEU A 74 13.96 7.66 2.05
CA LEU A 74 13.74 8.82 2.90
C LEU A 74 13.00 8.35 4.16
N VAL A 75 13.65 8.45 5.31
CA VAL A 75 13.08 8.01 6.60
C VAL A 75 12.57 9.22 7.37
N GLU A 76 11.26 9.27 7.57
CA GLU A 76 10.59 10.36 8.26
C GLU A 76 10.39 10.05 9.76
N SER A 77 10.23 11.10 10.57
CA SER A 77 10.13 10.98 12.03
C SER A 77 8.84 10.29 12.53
N ASP A 78 7.83 10.13 11.67
CA ASP A 78 6.58 9.41 11.99
C ASP A 78 6.66 7.90 11.67
N GLY A 79 7.83 7.43 11.24
CA GLY A 79 8.08 6.04 10.86
C GLY A 79 7.73 5.72 9.41
N THR A 80 7.32 6.70 8.62
CA THR A 80 7.12 6.54 7.18
C THR A 80 8.47 6.45 6.47
N VAL A 81 8.55 5.57 5.47
CA VAL A 81 9.71 5.46 4.60
C VAL A 81 9.27 5.64 3.16
N THR A 82 9.69 6.72 2.52
CA THR A 82 9.46 6.93 1.09
C THR A 82 10.64 6.42 0.29
N VAL A 83 10.37 5.61 -0.71
CA VAL A 83 11.37 4.95 -1.54
C VAL A 83 11.28 5.49 -2.96
N ASN A 84 12.39 6.03 -3.48
CA ASN A 84 12.55 6.30 -4.90
C ASN A 84 13.43 5.23 -5.52
N VAL A 85 13.03 4.71 -6.66
CA VAL A 85 13.72 3.63 -7.40
C VAL A 85 14.04 4.11 -8.79
N GLN A 86 15.31 4.19 -9.10
CA GLN A 86 15.83 4.48 -10.43
C GLN A 86 16.52 3.23 -10.98
N MET A 87 15.86 2.58 -11.93
CA MET A 87 16.28 1.29 -12.48
C MET A 87 16.63 1.47 -13.96
N ASP A 88 17.92 1.60 -14.24
CA ASP A 88 18.39 1.68 -15.61
C ASP A 88 18.56 0.28 -16.22
N LEU A 89 17.65 -0.08 -17.09
CA LEU A 89 17.68 -1.34 -17.86
C LEU A 89 17.97 -1.11 -19.35
N THR A 90 18.51 0.05 -19.73
CA THR A 90 18.75 0.44 -21.11
C THR A 90 19.66 -0.55 -21.84
N HIS A 91 20.73 -0.98 -21.18
CA HIS A 91 21.75 -1.84 -21.79
C HIS A 91 21.73 -3.30 -21.31
N THR A 92 20.66 -3.69 -20.63
CA THR A 92 20.54 -5.11 -20.23
C THR A 92 20.50 -6.04 -21.44
N GLY A 93 21.22 -7.15 -21.37
CA GLY A 93 21.16 -8.22 -22.38
C GLY A 93 19.93 -9.13 -22.26
N MET A 94 19.04 -8.89 -21.31
CA MET A 94 17.77 -9.62 -21.22
C MET A 94 16.99 -9.49 -22.52
N LYS A 95 16.64 -10.60 -23.14
CA LYS A 95 15.77 -10.60 -24.33
C LYS A 95 14.36 -10.14 -23.99
N ARG A 96 13.90 -10.45 -22.77
CA ARG A 96 12.56 -10.09 -22.24
C ARG A 96 12.72 -9.60 -20.83
N ILE A 97 12.47 -8.32 -20.63
CA ILE A 97 12.30 -7.77 -19.28
C ILE A 97 10.88 -8.16 -18.84
N THR A 98 10.75 -8.91 -17.75
CA THR A 98 9.47 -9.41 -17.30
C THR A 98 8.84 -8.54 -16.22
N LYS A 99 9.68 -7.86 -15.43
CA LYS A 99 9.27 -6.97 -14.36
C LYS A 99 10.32 -5.89 -14.13
N ALA A 100 9.89 -4.68 -13.80
CA ALA A 100 10.74 -3.59 -13.32
C ALA A 100 10.14 -3.07 -12.04
N GLY A 101 10.64 -3.53 -10.89
CA GLY A 101 10.02 -3.26 -9.62
C GLY A 101 10.85 -3.60 -8.39
N THR A 102 10.16 -3.72 -7.27
CA THR A 102 10.74 -4.04 -5.97
C THR A 102 9.92 -5.13 -5.27
N ILE A 103 10.56 -5.81 -4.33
CA ILE A 103 9.93 -6.77 -3.43
C ILE A 103 10.33 -6.46 -1.98
N LEU A 104 9.39 -6.58 -1.06
CA LEU A 104 9.61 -6.47 0.37
C LEU A 104 8.92 -7.60 1.12
N THR A 105 9.38 -7.87 2.34
CA THR A 105 8.85 -8.95 3.17
C THR A 105 8.22 -8.36 4.44
N LEU A 106 6.90 -8.50 4.56
CA LEU A 106 6.17 -8.15 5.77
C LEU A 106 6.29 -9.26 6.83
N ALA A 107 6.08 -8.91 8.08
CA ALA A 107 6.13 -9.85 9.20
C ALA A 107 4.94 -10.82 9.17
N ASP A 108 5.04 -11.88 9.99
CA ASP A 108 3.99 -12.87 10.22
C ASP A 108 2.63 -12.26 10.56
N GLY A 109 1.56 -12.87 10.06
CA GLY A 109 0.18 -12.53 10.38
C GLY A 109 -0.32 -11.27 9.69
N MET A 110 0.32 -10.86 8.61
CA MET A 110 -0.16 -9.80 7.71
C MET A 110 -1.01 -10.44 6.61
N GLU A 111 -2.32 -10.59 6.85
CA GLU A 111 -3.23 -11.41 6.04
C GLU A 111 -4.30 -10.63 5.29
N GLN A 112 -4.70 -9.46 5.80
CA GLN A 112 -5.81 -8.70 5.23
C GLN A 112 -5.29 -7.70 4.21
N VAL A 113 -5.68 -7.87 2.95
CA VAL A 113 -5.27 -6.99 1.84
C VAL A 113 -6.41 -6.07 1.47
N SER A 114 -6.13 -4.81 1.25
CA SER A 114 -7.03 -3.90 0.54
C SER A 114 -6.25 -3.00 -0.40
N TRP A 115 -6.85 -2.63 -1.53
CA TRP A 115 -6.18 -1.77 -2.52
C TRP A 115 -7.18 -0.85 -3.24
N TYR A 116 -6.66 0.23 -3.77
CA TYR A 116 -7.34 1.05 -4.76
C TYR A 116 -6.59 0.93 -6.09
N GLY A 117 -7.24 0.28 -7.04
CA GLY A 117 -6.67 -0.06 -8.34
C GLY A 117 -7.67 -0.82 -9.19
N ASN A 118 -7.19 -1.54 -10.18
CA ASN A 118 -8.02 -2.44 -10.97
C ASN A 118 -8.33 -3.71 -10.16
N GLY A 119 -9.57 -4.22 -10.23
CA GLY A 119 -10.07 -5.41 -9.50
C GLY A 119 -11.44 -5.86 -10.02
N ASP A 120 -12.05 -6.87 -9.44
CA ASP A 120 -11.55 -7.70 -8.34
C ASP A 120 -10.74 -8.89 -8.91
N GLY A 121 -9.66 -9.25 -8.33
CA GLY A 121 -8.78 -10.34 -8.78
C GLY A 121 -7.56 -9.84 -9.56
N GLU A 122 -6.72 -10.81 -9.97
CA GLU A 122 -5.47 -10.50 -10.65
C GLU A 122 -5.67 -9.86 -12.01
N SER A 123 -4.76 -8.99 -12.39
CA SER A 123 -4.75 -8.37 -13.71
C SER A 123 -3.34 -8.13 -14.21
N TYR A 124 -3.16 -8.19 -15.53
CA TYR A 124 -1.92 -7.88 -16.25
C TYR A 124 -2.24 -6.92 -17.39
N ASN A 125 -1.26 -6.23 -17.93
CA ASN A 125 -1.46 -5.21 -18.97
C ASN A 125 -2.23 -5.73 -20.20
N ASP A 126 -2.05 -7.01 -20.55
CA ASP A 126 -2.75 -7.69 -21.65
C ASP A 126 -4.02 -8.45 -21.20
N ARG A 127 -4.32 -8.44 -19.90
CA ARG A 127 -5.44 -9.16 -19.30
C ARG A 127 -6.06 -8.33 -18.16
N GLN A 128 -6.73 -7.25 -18.51
CA GLN A 128 -7.40 -6.35 -17.55
C GLN A 128 -8.73 -5.77 -18.04
N SER A 129 -9.23 -6.20 -19.20
CA SER A 129 -10.48 -5.65 -19.78
C SER A 129 -11.72 -5.96 -18.95
N TYR A 130 -11.67 -6.97 -18.09
CA TYR A 130 -12.73 -7.34 -17.17
C TYR A 130 -12.69 -6.57 -15.83
N THR A 131 -11.58 -5.91 -15.53
CA THR A 131 -11.41 -5.18 -14.26
C THR A 131 -12.04 -3.80 -14.30
N ARG A 132 -12.32 -3.26 -13.12
CA ARG A 132 -12.73 -1.88 -12.92
C ARG A 132 -11.92 -1.25 -11.81
N LYS A 133 -11.65 0.04 -11.92
CA LYS A 133 -10.96 0.77 -10.86
C LYS A 133 -11.90 0.97 -9.68
N GLY A 134 -11.44 0.59 -8.49
CA GLY A 134 -12.22 0.67 -7.26
C GLY A 134 -11.39 0.32 -6.03
N VAL A 135 -12.02 0.35 -4.86
CA VAL A 135 -11.44 -0.13 -3.60
C VAL A 135 -11.90 -1.56 -3.37
N TYR A 136 -10.96 -2.46 -3.32
CA TYR A 136 -11.18 -3.89 -3.16
C TYR A 136 -10.54 -4.42 -1.88
N ARG A 137 -10.95 -5.60 -1.45
CA ARG A 137 -10.43 -6.30 -0.28
C ARG A 137 -10.32 -7.79 -0.58
N SER A 138 -9.28 -8.40 0.00
CA SER A 138 -9.02 -9.82 -0.10
C SER A 138 -8.19 -10.28 1.10
N THR A 139 -7.77 -11.52 1.09
CA THR A 139 -6.71 -12.04 1.97
C THR A 139 -5.50 -12.40 1.12
N VAL A 140 -4.31 -12.46 1.74
CA VAL A 140 -3.08 -12.86 1.05
C VAL A 140 -3.24 -14.25 0.42
N ASN A 141 -3.90 -15.18 1.11
CA ASN A 141 -4.20 -16.51 0.58
C ASN A 141 -5.05 -16.47 -0.70
N ASN A 142 -6.06 -15.58 -0.76
CA ASN A 142 -6.94 -15.45 -1.91
C ASN A 142 -6.30 -14.69 -3.09
N MET A 143 -5.14 -14.05 -2.89
CA MET A 143 -4.39 -13.41 -3.98
C MET A 143 -3.59 -14.43 -4.81
N TYR A 144 -3.35 -15.63 -4.27
CA TYR A 144 -2.68 -16.70 -4.99
C TYR A 144 -3.64 -17.41 -5.95
N TYR A 145 -3.24 -17.57 -7.21
CA TYR A 145 -3.99 -18.36 -8.17
C TYR A 145 -3.29 -19.72 -8.39
N PRO A 146 -3.97 -20.86 -8.13
CA PRO A 146 -3.36 -22.19 -8.15
C PRO A 146 -3.27 -22.74 -9.59
N PHE A 147 -2.38 -22.19 -10.41
CA PHE A 147 -2.07 -22.77 -11.70
C PHE A 147 -1.51 -24.18 -11.52
N ALA A 148 -1.86 -25.12 -12.42
CA ALA A 148 -1.40 -26.51 -12.37
C ALA A 148 0.14 -26.62 -12.23
N MET A 149 0.86 -25.78 -12.94
CA MET A 149 2.27 -25.51 -12.74
C MET A 149 2.42 -24.11 -12.13
N PRO A 150 2.96 -23.99 -10.91
CA PRO A 150 3.12 -22.70 -10.25
C PRO A 150 3.93 -21.72 -11.09
N GLN A 151 3.46 -20.50 -11.16
CA GLN A 151 4.03 -19.40 -11.94
C GLN A 151 3.68 -18.05 -11.34
N ASP A 152 4.10 -16.95 -11.96
CA ASP A 152 3.71 -15.61 -11.53
C ASP A 152 2.19 -15.43 -11.54
N CYS A 153 1.65 -14.92 -10.46
CA CYS A 153 0.21 -14.72 -10.28
C CYS A 153 -0.07 -13.61 -9.25
N GLY A 154 -1.35 -13.26 -9.09
CA GLY A 154 -1.79 -12.29 -8.09
C GLY A 154 -1.39 -10.85 -8.38
N ASN A 155 -0.92 -10.53 -9.58
CA ASN A 155 -0.59 -9.17 -9.96
C ASN A 155 -1.85 -8.30 -10.07
N LEU A 156 -1.78 -7.08 -9.55
CA LEU A 156 -2.79 -6.03 -9.66
C LEU A 156 -2.24 -4.89 -10.49
N THR A 157 -3.03 -4.37 -11.43
CA THR A 157 -2.65 -3.24 -12.27
C THR A 157 -3.31 -1.94 -11.83
N GLY A 158 -2.73 -0.80 -12.18
CA GLY A 158 -3.30 0.52 -11.92
C GLY A 158 -3.51 0.81 -10.43
N VAL A 159 -2.63 0.28 -9.58
CA VAL A 159 -2.70 0.42 -8.14
C VAL A 159 -2.20 1.79 -7.71
N HIS A 160 -3.02 2.55 -7.00
CA HIS A 160 -2.63 3.80 -6.35
C HIS A 160 -2.11 3.55 -4.94
N TRP A 161 -2.73 2.61 -4.24
CA TRP A 161 -2.27 2.14 -2.94
C TRP A 161 -2.72 0.71 -2.68
N ILE A 162 -1.92 -0.01 -1.91
CA ILE A 162 -2.22 -1.32 -1.35
C ILE A 162 -1.90 -1.30 0.14
N SER A 163 -2.75 -1.88 0.98
CA SER A 163 -2.46 -2.07 2.40
C SER A 163 -2.54 -3.53 2.78
N VAL A 164 -1.63 -3.96 3.64
CA VAL A 164 -1.62 -5.31 4.22
C VAL A 164 -1.59 -5.18 5.74
N THR A 165 -2.58 -5.73 6.42
CA THR A 165 -2.74 -5.62 7.88
C THR A 165 -2.96 -6.99 8.51
N GLY A 166 -2.75 -7.09 9.81
CA GLY A 166 -3.12 -8.29 10.56
C GLY A 166 -4.64 -8.44 10.69
N GLU A 167 -5.06 -9.62 11.18
CA GLU A 167 -6.49 -9.97 11.32
C GLU A 167 -7.14 -9.38 12.57
N ASP A 168 -6.39 -9.25 13.67
CA ASP A 168 -6.90 -8.76 14.93
C ASP A 168 -7.50 -7.37 14.86
N LYS A 169 -8.40 -7.04 15.77
CA LYS A 169 -9.06 -5.74 15.84
C LYS A 169 -8.07 -4.58 16.03
N ASP A 170 -7.05 -4.79 16.85
CA ASP A 170 -5.99 -3.80 17.13
C ASP A 170 -4.74 -4.05 16.29
N ALA A 171 -4.90 -4.78 15.18
CA ALA A 171 -3.81 -5.10 14.28
C ALA A 171 -3.22 -3.83 13.64
N VAL A 172 -1.95 -3.90 13.40
CA VAL A 172 -1.18 -2.92 12.65
C VAL A 172 -0.77 -3.51 11.31
N GLY A 173 -0.44 -2.67 10.36
CA GLY A 173 -0.02 -3.09 9.04
C GLY A 173 0.74 -2.02 8.30
N MET A 174 0.93 -2.26 7.03
CA MET A 174 1.63 -1.39 6.11
C MET A 174 0.67 -0.92 5.01
N LEU A 175 0.56 0.39 4.84
CA LEU A 175 -0.03 1.01 3.67
C LEU A 175 1.13 1.41 2.73
N ILE A 176 1.04 0.98 1.49
CA ILE A 176 1.99 1.30 0.43
C ILE A 176 1.26 2.20 -0.56
N SER A 177 1.70 3.45 -0.68
CA SER A 177 1.08 4.45 -1.56
C SER A 177 2.05 4.83 -2.67
N GLY A 178 1.69 4.56 -3.93
CA GLY A 178 2.48 4.96 -5.09
C GLY A 178 2.31 6.45 -5.40
N ASN A 179 3.39 7.14 -5.76
CA ASN A 179 3.30 8.52 -6.29
C ASN A 179 2.69 8.55 -7.69
N GLN A 180 2.73 7.43 -8.37
CA GLN A 180 2.06 7.16 -9.64
C GLN A 180 1.33 5.83 -9.56
N GLU A 181 0.56 5.46 -10.57
CA GLU A 181 0.00 4.12 -10.67
C GLU A 181 1.13 3.09 -10.81
N VAL A 182 1.07 2.05 -9.99
CA VAL A 182 2.02 0.93 -9.99
C VAL A 182 1.29 -0.39 -10.22
N ASN A 183 2.04 -1.45 -10.42
CA ASN A 183 1.54 -2.81 -10.24
C ASN A 183 1.92 -3.28 -8.83
N ALA A 184 1.13 -4.13 -8.24
CA ALA A 184 1.42 -4.70 -6.92
C ALA A 184 0.91 -6.13 -6.80
N SER A 185 1.51 -6.90 -5.90
CA SER A 185 1.00 -8.20 -5.47
C SER A 185 1.30 -8.42 -3.99
N ALA A 186 0.54 -9.29 -3.32
CA ALA A 186 0.79 -9.69 -1.94
C ALA A 186 0.54 -11.20 -1.82
N LEU A 187 1.59 -11.98 -1.63
CA LEU A 187 1.54 -13.45 -1.64
C LEU A 187 2.32 -14.04 -0.47
N HIS A 188 1.99 -15.26 -0.07
CA HIS A 188 2.82 -16.08 0.84
C HIS A 188 3.97 -16.82 0.12
N PHE A 189 4.20 -16.49 -1.15
CA PHE A 189 5.21 -17.13 -1.98
C PHE A 189 6.13 -16.10 -2.62
N THR A 190 7.42 -16.35 -2.59
CA THR A 190 8.38 -15.60 -3.42
C THR A 190 8.32 -16.09 -4.87
N PRO A 191 8.77 -15.27 -5.84
CA PRO A 191 8.92 -15.73 -7.21
C PRO A 191 9.82 -16.98 -7.34
N SER A 192 10.84 -17.11 -6.48
CA SER A 192 11.71 -18.30 -6.42
C SER A 192 10.96 -19.53 -5.98
N MET A 193 10.11 -19.45 -4.97
CA MET A 193 9.30 -20.59 -4.49
C MET A 193 8.33 -21.03 -5.58
N LEU A 194 7.61 -20.10 -6.20
CA LEU A 194 6.70 -20.42 -7.30
C LEU A 194 7.40 -21.10 -8.47
N GLN A 195 8.60 -20.60 -8.84
CA GLN A 195 9.34 -21.15 -9.96
C GLN A 195 10.00 -22.49 -9.67
N ALA A 196 10.37 -22.77 -8.42
CA ALA A 196 10.99 -24.02 -8.05
C ALA A 196 10.00 -25.20 -8.05
N ALA A 197 8.74 -24.94 -7.71
CA ALA A 197 7.69 -25.93 -7.66
C ALA A 197 7.21 -26.32 -9.07
N LYS A 198 7.07 -27.61 -9.33
CA LYS A 198 6.49 -28.17 -10.55
C LYS A 198 4.98 -28.40 -10.43
N HIS A 199 4.51 -28.59 -9.21
CA HIS A 199 3.12 -28.85 -8.87
C HIS A 199 2.69 -28.01 -7.65
N VAL A 200 1.42 -27.69 -7.56
CA VAL A 200 0.86 -26.92 -6.43
C VAL A 200 1.12 -27.61 -5.09
N SER A 201 1.09 -28.95 -5.06
CA SER A 201 1.35 -29.74 -3.85
C SER A 201 2.78 -29.62 -3.30
N GLU A 202 3.71 -29.07 -4.05
CA GLU A 202 5.09 -28.83 -3.63
C GLU A 202 5.26 -27.45 -2.95
N LEU A 203 4.24 -26.59 -3.03
CA LEU A 203 4.27 -25.26 -2.43
C LEU A 203 3.87 -25.32 -0.95
N THR A 204 4.72 -24.76 -0.11
CA THR A 204 4.42 -24.52 1.30
C THR A 204 4.35 -22.99 1.51
N PRO A 205 3.20 -22.43 1.89
CA PRO A 205 3.07 -21.00 2.14
C PRO A 205 3.99 -20.56 3.28
N SER A 206 4.66 -19.44 3.10
CA SER A 206 5.38 -18.77 4.19
C SER A 206 4.37 -18.17 5.18
N LYS A 207 4.84 -17.93 6.41
CA LYS A 207 4.09 -17.13 7.38
C LYS A 207 4.17 -15.63 7.09
N GLU A 208 5.20 -15.22 6.37
CA GLU A 208 5.41 -13.86 5.89
C GLU A 208 4.57 -13.57 4.66
N THR A 209 4.34 -12.29 4.41
CA THR A 209 3.73 -11.80 3.18
C THR A 209 4.77 -11.07 2.35
N TYR A 210 4.96 -11.53 1.12
CA TYR A 210 5.83 -10.90 0.13
C TYR A 210 5.00 -9.94 -0.71
N VAL A 211 5.36 -8.66 -0.66
CA VAL A 211 4.66 -7.62 -1.43
C VAL A 211 5.58 -7.13 -2.53
N THR A 212 5.09 -7.11 -3.76
CA THR A 212 5.79 -6.44 -4.87
C THR A 212 5.17 -5.08 -5.15
N VAL A 213 6.03 -4.12 -5.52
CA VAL A 213 5.63 -2.79 -6.00
C VAL A 213 6.43 -2.52 -7.25
N ASP A 214 5.76 -2.53 -8.39
CA ASP A 214 6.43 -2.57 -9.68
C ASP A 214 6.02 -1.38 -10.56
N ALA A 215 7.00 -0.68 -11.13
CA ALA A 215 6.75 0.35 -12.14
C ALA A 215 6.08 -0.23 -13.38
N ALA A 216 6.49 -1.45 -13.76
CA ALA A 216 5.94 -2.12 -14.93
C ALA A 216 6.07 -3.64 -14.82
N VAL A 217 5.04 -4.34 -15.33
CA VAL A 217 4.98 -5.80 -15.45
C VAL A 217 4.61 -6.16 -16.88
N ARG A 218 5.38 -7.06 -17.50
CA ARG A 218 5.11 -7.57 -18.84
C ARG A 218 3.79 -8.32 -18.87
N GLY A 219 3.05 -8.19 -19.95
CA GLY A 219 1.87 -9.00 -20.20
C GLY A 219 2.18 -10.51 -20.18
N THR A 220 1.16 -11.31 -19.95
CA THR A 220 1.28 -12.77 -19.85
C THR A 220 1.45 -13.43 -21.21
N GLY A 221 0.83 -12.88 -22.27
CA GLY A 221 0.83 -13.46 -23.60
C GLY A 221 0.12 -14.80 -23.66
N ASN A 222 0.29 -15.51 -24.76
CA ASN A 222 -0.34 -16.81 -25.04
C ASN A 222 0.58 -17.73 -25.85
N ALA A 223 1.91 -17.62 -25.70
CA ALA A 223 2.90 -18.36 -26.49
C ALA A 223 2.94 -19.86 -26.20
N SER A 224 2.40 -20.34 -25.08
CA SER A 224 2.28 -21.79 -24.85
C SER A 224 1.42 -22.50 -25.92
N CYS A 225 0.42 -21.77 -26.45
CA CYS A 225 -0.48 -22.27 -27.52
C CYS A 225 -0.65 -21.27 -28.66
N GLY A 226 0.07 -20.18 -28.70
CA GLY A 226 -0.13 -19.11 -29.66
C GLY A 226 1.07 -18.17 -29.77
N TYR A 227 0.78 -16.94 -30.14
CA TYR A 227 1.81 -15.94 -30.42
C TYR A 227 2.40 -15.33 -29.15
N GLU A 228 3.64 -14.83 -29.28
CA GLU A 228 4.32 -13.98 -28.32
C GLU A 228 3.42 -12.83 -27.81
N THR A 229 3.67 -12.37 -26.59
CA THR A 229 3.07 -11.17 -26.04
C THR A 229 3.16 -10.00 -27.04
N LEU A 230 2.06 -9.36 -27.34
CA LEU A 230 2.02 -8.22 -28.28
C LEU A 230 3.02 -7.14 -27.84
N LYS A 231 3.68 -6.50 -28.80
CA LYS A 231 4.73 -5.52 -28.56
C LYS A 231 4.33 -4.43 -27.56
N LYS A 232 3.09 -3.95 -27.61
CA LYS A 232 2.54 -2.93 -26.69
C LYS A 232 2.45 -3.36 -25.23
N TYR A 233 2.53 -4.65 -24.94
CA TYR A 233 2.50 -5.23 -23.60
C TYR A 233 3.86 -5.79 -23.16
N GLN A 234 4.89 -5.59 -23.96
CA GLN A 234 6.27 -5.90 -23.62
C GLN A 234 6.90 -4.71 -22.89
N LEU A 235 7.88 -4.97 -22.04
CA LEU A 235 8.66 -3.94 -21.41
C LEU A 235 9.83 -3.54 -22.29
N GLU A 236 10.05 -2.24 -22.41
CA GLU A 236 11.16 -1.66 -23.15
C GLU A 236 12.43 -1.61 -22.30
N LYS A 237 13.58 -1.69 -22.95
CA LYS A 237 14.87 -1.40 -22.33
C LYS A 237 15.02 0.10 -22.16
N LYS A 238 14.82 0.59 -20.95
CA LYS A 238 14.86 2.03 -20.60
C LYS A 238 15.11 2.22 -19.11
N MET A 239 15.24 3.47 -18.70
CA MET A 239 15.16 3.88 -17.30
C MET A 239 13.70 3.76 -16.79
N TYR A 240 13.52 3.09 -15.65
CA TYR A 240 12.28 3.09 -14.88
C TYR A 240 12.51 3.89 -13.60
N ASP A 241 11.76 4.97 -13.43
CA ASP A 241 11.82 5.84 -12.25
C ASP A 241 10.43 5.91 -11.63
N TYR A 242 10.33 5.55 -10.36
CA TYR A 242 9.07 5.58 -9.62
C TYR A 242 9.32 5.69 -8.12
N SER A 243 8.30 6.12 -7.40
CA SER A 243 8.38 6.26 -5.95
C SER A 243 7.13 5.73 -5.28
N PHE A 244 7.28 5.28 -4.05
CA PHE A 244 6.18 4.88 -3.19
C PHE A 244 6.54 5.09 -1.72
N SER A 245 5.53 5.28 -0.88
CA SER A 245 5.70 5.47 0.56
C SER A 245 5.20 4.24 1.33
N LEU A 246 6.00 3.77 2.27
CA LEU A 246 5.68 2.72 3.24
C LEU A 246 5.20 3.40 4.52
N ILE A 247 3.93 3.28 4.84
CA ILE A 247 3.27 4.03 5.89
C ILE A 247 2.72 3.07 6.92
N PRO A 248 3.24 3.05 8.17
CA PRO A 248 2.64 2.27 9.23
C PRO A 248 1.20 2.69 9.50
N VAL A 249 0.28 1.74 9.55
CA VAL A 249 -1.15 2.00 9.76
C VAL A 249 -1.75 1.03 10.76
N ALA A 250 -2.80 1.49 11.47
CA ALA A 250 -3.70 0.59 12.18
C ALA A 250 -4.76 0.04 11.20
N LYS A 251 -5.30 -1.13 11.47
CA LYS A 251 -6.31 -1.80 10.64
C LYS A 251 -7.52 -0.91 10.32
N GLU A 252 -7.94 -0.07 11.27
CA GLU A 252 -9.06 0.85 11.13
C GLU A 252 -8.71 2.17 10.40
N THR A 253 -7.50 2.28 9.85
CA THR A 253 -7.08 3.49 9.13
C THR A 253 -7.84 3.63 7.83
N ASP A 254 -8.31 4.84 7.52
CA ASP A 254 -8.80 5.17 6.18
C ASP A 254 -7.60 5.29 5.22
N CYS A 255 -7.27 4.17 4.58
CA CYS A 255 -6.12 4.09 3.68
C CYS A 255 -6.24 5.05 2.49
N MET A 256 -7.45 5.32 2.00
CA MET A 256 -7.66 6.25 0.88
C MET A 256 -7.30 7.68 1.29
N GLU A 257 -7.79 8.15 2.45
CA GLU A 257 -7.46 9.49 2.95
C GLU A 257 -5.95 9.61 3.22
N LYS A 258 -5.35 8.56 3.81
CA LYS A 258 -3.94 8.58 4.15
C LYS A 258 -3.03 8.52 2.91
N ALA A 259 -3.37 7.70 1.92
CA ALA A 259 -2.60 7.60 0.68
C ALA A 259 -2.57 8.93 -0.10
N VAL A 260 -3.69 9.64 -0.16
CA VAL A 260 -3.76 10.96 -0.81
C VAL A 260 -2.86 11.98 -0.11
N ASP A 261 -2.83 11.98 1.23
CA ASP A 261 -1.96 12.90 2.00
C ASP A 261 -0.48 12.71 1.63
N TYR A 262 -0.02 11.48 1.42
CA TYR A 262 1.37 11.18 1.06
C TYR A 262 1.67 11.37 -0.43
N ARG A 263 0.72 11.10 -1.30
CA ARG A 263 0.89 11.29 -2.74
C ARG A 263 1.06 12.75 -3.15
N GLU A 264 0.44 13.68 -2.42
CA GLU A 264 0.54 15.12 -2.67
C GLU A 264 1.80 15.76 -2.07
N GLN A 265 2.66 15.00 -1.38
CA GLN A 265 3.89 15.52 -0.80
C GLN A 265 5.00 15.58 -1.84
N THR A 266 5.88 16.57 -1.70
CA THR A 266 7.15 16.63 -2.42
C THR A 266 8.22 16.05 -1.52
N TYR A 267 9.01 15.14 -2.04
CA TYR A 267 10.07 14.46 -1.32
C TYR A 267 11.44 14.91 -1.82
N HIS A 268 12.33 15.25 -0.90
CA HIS A 268 13.69 15.70 -1.21
C HIS A 268 14.68 14.59 -0.84
N PHE A 269 15.16 13.89 -1.84
CA PHE A 269 16.14 12.81 -1.68
C PHE A 269 17.60 13.30 -1.73
N GLU A 270 17.82 14.60 -1.96
CA GLU A 270 19.16 15.18 -2.07
C GLU A 270 19.83 15.25 -0.70
N ALA A 271 21.02 14.68 -0.61
CA ALA A 271 21.83 14.70 0.60
C ALA A 271 22.47 16.08 0.79
N THR A 272 22.26 16.70 1.94
CA THR A 272 22.89 17.99 2.29
C THR A 272 24.04 17.84 3.27
N LYS A 273 24.03 16.78 4.09
CA LYS A 273 25.08 16.50 5.09
C LYS A 273 25.20 15.00 5.29
N GLN A 274 26.43 14.47 5.20
CA GLN A 274 26.70 13.07 5.48
C GLN A 274 26.44 12.75 6.94
N ALA A 275 25.75 11.66 7.23
CA ALA A 275 25.51 11.22 8.60
C ALA A 275 26.72 10.43 9.12
N GLU A 276 27.17 10.72 10.33
CA GLU A 276 28.12 9.86 11.03
C GLU A 276 27.38 8.61 11.53
N ILE A 277 27.62 7.48 10.88
CA ILE A 277 27.14 6.19 11.36
C ILE A 277 28.08 5.77 12.50
N LYS A 278 27.63 5.89 13.76
CA LYS A 278 28.30 5.21 14.86
C LYS A 278 28.07 3.71 14.65
N ASP A 279 29.15 2.94 14.61
CA ASP A 279 29.14 1.50 14.35
C ASP A 279 28.01 0.79 15.09
N VAL A 280 26.97 0.45 14.33
CA VAL A 280 26.01 -0.54 14.74
C VAL A 280 26.59 -1.86 14.26
N THR A 281 27.14 -2.66 15.17
CA THR A 281 27.55 -4.03 14.86
C THR A 281 26.39 -4.70 14.14
N PRO A 282 26.54 -5.15 12.88
CA PRO A 282 25.47 -5.85 12.18
C PRO A 282 25.08 -7.06 13.03
N ALA A 283 23.81 -7.18 13.38
CA ALA A 283 23.31 -8.44 13.90
C ALA A 283 23.66 -9.52 12.88
N GLU A 284 24.40 -10.55 13.31
CA GLU A 284 24.72 -11.69 12.44
C GLU A 284 23.49 -12.15 11.70
N PRO A 285 23.57 -12.38 10.39
CA PRO A 285 22.44 -12.92 9.64
C PRO A 285 22.09 -14.27 10.26
N THR A 286 20.90 -14.37 10.82
CA THR A 286 20.37 -15.63 11.34
C THR A 286 20.42 -16.64 10.18
N PRO A 287 21.09 -17.79 10.37
CA PRO A 287 21.22 -18.78 9.29
C PRO A 287 19.84 -19.18 8.84
N VAL A 288 19.62 -19.14 7.52
CA VAL A 288 18.43 -19.66 6.88
C VAL A 288 18.33 -21.14 7.28
N PRO A 289 17.24 -21.61 7.90
CA PRO A 289 17.09 -23.00 8.23
C PRO A 289 17.09 -23.83 6.92
N THR A 290 18.10 -24.65 6.76
CA THR A 290 18.13 -25.69 5.74
C THR A 290 17.04 -26.70 6.10
N VAL A 291 15.96 -26.72 5.34
CA VAL A 291 14.89 -27.70 5.51
C VAL A 291 15.39 -29.02 4.97
N THR A 292 15.81 -29.91 5.86
CA THR A 292 15.92 -31.34 5.58
C THR A 292 14.52 -31.92 5.46
N PRO A 293 14.21 -32.72 4.43
CA PRO A 293 12.90 -33.39 4.33
C PRO A 293 12.78 -34.46 5.43
N ASP A 294 11.76 -34.33 6.28
CA ASP A 294 11.39 -35.37 7.23
C ASP A 294 10.58 -36.45 6.49
N PRO A 295 11.00 -37.72 6.49
CA PRO A 295 10.24 -38.80 5.90
C PRO A 295 9.25 -39.36 6.92
N GLY A 296 8.00 -38.97 6.84
CA GLY A 296 6.92 -39.78 7.43
C GLY A 296 6.00 -39.10 8.42
N ASN A 297 4.93 -38.55 7.94
CA ASN A 297 3.63 -38.83 8.55
C ASN A 297 2.50 -38.50 7.55
N GLY A 298 1.78 -39.54 7.13
CA GLY A 298 0.60 -39.40 6.29
C GLY A 298 -0.51 -38.75 7.09
N SER A 299 -0.98 -37.62 6.65
CA SER A 299 -2.21 -37.02 7.14
C SER A 299 -3.16 -36.73 5.99
N ALA A 300 -4.39 -37.10 6.17
CA ALA A 300 -5.44 -37.23 5.19
C ALA A 300 -5.71 -35.95 4.41
N PHE A 301 -5.88 -36.11 3.10
CA PHE A 301 -6.40 -35.14 2.17
C PHE A 301 -7.78 -34.65 2.62
N VAL A 302 -7.88 -33.37 2.96
CA VAL A 302 -9.16 -32.65 2.96
C VAL A 302 -9.29 -31.96 1.62
N THR A 303 -10.14 -32.53 0.76
CA THR A 303 -10.54 -31.86 -0.48
C THR A 303 -11.24 -30.55 -0.16
N PRO A 304 -10.87 -29.43 -0.79
CA PRO A 304 -11.63 -28.20 -0.64
C PRO A 304 -13.01 -28.40 -1.27
N SER A 305 -14.05 -28.18 -0.47
CA SER A 305 -15.42 -28.10 -0.96
C SER A 305 -15.57 -26.97 -1.97
N PRO A 306 -16.42 -27.12 -2.99
CA PRO A 306 -16.64 -26.10 -3.99
C PRO A 306 -17.21 -24.83 -3.34
N VAL A 307 -16.69 -23.69 -3.77
CA VAL A 307 -17.15 -22.36 -3.38
C VAL A 307 -18.64 -22.23 -3.69
N PRO A 308 -19.50 -21.84 -2.74
CA PRO A 308 -20.91 -21.58 -3.05
C PRO A 308 -21.03 -20.34 -3.94
N ASP A 309 -21.78 -20.51 -4.98
CA ASP A 309 -22.22 -19.46 -5.89
C ASP A 309 -22.94 -18.34 -5.09
N LEU A 310 -22.41 -17.14 -5.11
CA LEU A 310 -23.05 -15.97 -4.47
C LEU A 310 -24.21 -15.50 -5.33
N GLN A 311 -25.40 -16.06 -5.09
CA GLN A 311 -26.63 -15.43 -5.51
C GLN A 311 -26.89 -14.14 -4.69
N PRO A 312 -27.46 -13.10 -5.28
CA PRO A 312 -27.79 -11.88 -4.55
C PRO A 312 -28.84 -12.18 -3.49
N ALA A 313 -28.53 -11.83 -2.24
CA ALA A 313 -29.43 -12.01 -1.12
C ALA A 313 -30.69 -11.16 -1.33
N SER A 314 -31.80 -11.82 -1.53
CA SER A 314 -33.12 -11.26 -1.37
C SER A 314 -33.39 -10.96 0.10
N ASP A 315 -33.77 -9.74 0.36
CA ASP A 315 -34.21 -9.20 1.64
C ASP A 315 -35.48 -9.92 2.10
N ASN A 316 -35.40 -10.70 3.18
CA ASN A 316 -36.58 -11.11 3.95
C ASN A 316 -36.17 -11.40 5.40
N GLY A 317 -36.62 -10.55 6.28
CA GLY A 317 -36.61 -11.04 7.64
C GLY A 317 -36.75 -10.04 8.74
N ASN A 318 -37.87 -9.64 9.02
CA ASN A 318 -38.47 -9.38 10.33
C ASN A 318 -37.54 -9.54 11.55
N GLY A 319 -36.99 -8.44 12.03
CA GLY A 319 -36.27 -8.32 13.28
C GLY A 319 -36.63 -7.01 13.97
N THR A 320 -37.37 -7.08 15.04
CA THR A 320 -37.86 -6.06 15.95
C THR A 320 -36.98 -4.81 16.03
N ALA A 321 -37.58 -3.68 15.70
CA ALA A 321 -36.97 -2.35 15.72
C ALA A 321 -36.57 -1.95 17.14
N ALA A 322 -35.29 -2.08 17.44
CA ALA A 322 -34.71 -1.39 18.60
C ALA A 322 -34.82 0.12 18.40
N ALA A 323 -35.41 0.81 19.36
CA ALA A 323 -35.64 2.26 19.34
C ALA A 323 -34.37 3.01 18.95
N ALA A 324 -34.43 3.80 17.87
CA ALA A 324 -33.31 4.54 17.29
C ALA A 324 -32.74 5.54 18.33
N LYS A 325 -31.60 5.20 18.93
CA LYS A 325 -30.90 6.06 19.90
C LYS A 325 -30.30 7.28 19.18
N THR A 326 -30.61 8.47 19.72
CA THR A 326 -29.94 9.71 19.27
C THR A 326 -28.48 9.69 19.72
N PRO A 327 -27.49 9.94 18.84
CA PRO A 327 -26.08 9.95 19.22
C PRO A 327 -25.77 10.95 20.35
N GLY A 328 -24.84 10.61 21.22
CA GLY A 328 -24.36 11.50 22.28
C GLY A 328 -23.61 12.73 21.74
N LYS A 329 -23.43 13.73 22.62
CA LYS A 329 -22.59 14.90 22.31
C LYS A 329 -21.13 14.44 22.02
N VAL A 330 -20.53 14.97 20.96
CA VAL A 330 -19.11 14.69 20.64
C VAL A 330 -18.21 15.41 21.65
N THR A 331 -17.27 14.67 22.24
CA THR A 331 -16.34 15.16 23.27
C THR A 331 -14.89 15.10 22.79
N LYS A 332 -13.98 15.74 23.54
CA LYS A 332 -12.54 15.80 23.28
C LYS A 332 -12.20 16.37 21.89
N VAL A 333 -12.99 17.34 21.41
CA VAL A 333 -12.70 18.02 20.14
C VAL A 333 -11.44 18.86 20.29
N LYS A 334 -10.43 18.63 19.45
CA LYS A 334 -9.16 19.35 19.41
C LYS A 334 -8.93 19.89 18.00
N ALA A 335 -8.21 21.00 17.89
CA ALA A 335 -7.77 21.58 16.62
C ALA A 335 -6.32 22.04 16.73
N LYS A 336 -5.47 21.66 15.76
CA LYS A 336 -4.08 22.11 15.64
C LYS A 336 -3.94 22.85 14.30
N ALA A 337 -3.35 24.04 14.33
CA ALA A 337 -3.05 24.81 13.11
C ALA A 337 -1.87 24.20 12.35
N LEU A 338 -1.97 24.15 11.03
CA LEU A 338 -0.96 23.68 10.09
C LEU A 338 -0.92 24.67 8.91
N GLY A 339 -0.25 25.81 9.10
CA GLY A 339 -0.26 26.90 8.13
C GLY A 339 -1.67 27.37 7.78
N LYS A 340 -2.05 27.35 6.50
CA LYS A 340 -3.40 27.65 5.99
C LYS A 340 -4.39 26.47 6.15
N ARG A 341 -4.08 25.49 7.00
CA ARG A 341 -4.88 24.26 7.27
C ARG A 341 -5.10 24.13 8.78
N ALA A 342 -6.03 23.26 9.17
CA ALA A 342 -6.23 22.90 10.59
C ALA A 342 -6.57 21.41 10.69
N LYS A 343 -5.83 20.65 11.50
CA LYS A 343 -6.13 19.25 11.82
C LYS A 343 -7.08 19.20 13.00
N LEU A 344 -8.20 18.52 12.83
CA LEU A 344 -9.22 18.31 13.86
C LEU A 344 -9.22 16.85 14.31
N SER A 345 -9.50 16.61 15.58
CA SER A 345 -9.73 15.26 16.12
C SER A 345 -10.73 15.32 17.28
N TRP A 346 -11.43 14.21 17.53
CA TRP A 346 -12.39 14.06 18.64
C TRP A 346 -12.56 12.60 19.06
N LYS A 347 -13.27 12.34 20.19
CA LYS A 347 -13.55 10.97 20.61
C LYS A 347 -14.53 10.32 19.64
N ALA A 348 -14.16 9.17 19.08
CA ALA A 348 -14.99 8.40 18.16
C ALA A 348 -16.28 7.88 18.86
N GLN A 349 -17.35 7.72 18.09
CA GLN A 349 -18.59 7.06 18.49
C GLN A 349 -18.97 6.03 17.42
N THR A 350 -19.43 4.86 17.82
CA THR A 350 -19.80 3.77 16.94
C THR A 350 -21.12 4.04 16.21
N GLY A 351 -21.23 3.60 14.96
CA GLY A 351 -22.48 3.69 14.19
C GLY A 351 -22.89 5.09 13.72
N VAL A 352 -21.98 6.08 13.76
CA VAL A 352 -22.26 7.46 13.39
C VAL A 352 -21.39 7.97 12.24
N THR A 353 -21.84 9.07 11.64
CA THR A 353 -21.02 10.00 10.86
C THR A 353 -20.99 11.33 11.62
N TYR A 354 -20.14 12.26 11.23
CA TYR A 354 -20.01 13.54 11.92
C TYR A 354 -20.31 14.69 10.96
N ARG A 355 -20.91 15.75 11.50
CA ARG A 355 -20.97 17.06 10.85
C ARG A 355 -20.02 17.99 11.54
N VAL A 356 -19.11 18.59 10.78
CA VAL A 356 -18.14 19.58 11.25
C VAL A 356 -18.57 20.93 10.74
N ALA A 357 -18.89 21.84 11.64
CA ALA A 357 -19.19 23.24 11.32
C ALA A 357 -17.98 24.11 11.66
N TYR A 358 -17.55 24.95 10.74
CA TYR A 358 -16.45 25.87 10.95
C TYR A 358 -16.63 27.21 10.22
N GLY A 359 -16.04 28.26 10.78
CA GLY A 359 -16.12 29.62 10.26
C GLY A 359 -15.41 30.62 11.16
N THR A 360 -15.35 31.88 10.76
CA THR A 360 -14.65 32.95 11.51
C THR A 360 -15.53 33.65 12.55
N SER A 361 -16.83 33.38 12.59
CA SER A 361 -17.77 33.99 13.55
C SER A 361 -18.25 32.97 14.57
N ARG A 362 -17.88 33.17 15.84
CA ARG A 362 -18.33 32.33 16.97
C ARG A 362 -19.85 32.42 17.15
N LYS A 363 -20.44 33.62 17.02
CA LYS A 363 -21.91 33.88 17.18
C LYS A 363 -22.72 33.08 16.17
N LYS A 364 -22.30 33.07 14.88
CA LYS A 364 -22.97 32.31 13.82
C LYS A 364 -22.86 30.79 14.02
N LEU A 365 -21.71 30.29 14.53
CA LEU A 365 -21.58 28.87 14.87
C LEU A 365 -22.48 28.49 16.07
N ALA A 366 -22.57 29.33 17.10
CA ALA A 366 -23.40 29.09 18.27
C ALA A 366 -24.88 28.97 17.89
N ALA A 367 -25.33 29.78 16.95
CA ALA A 367 -26.71 29.82 16.45
C ALA A 367 -27.14 28.64 15.58
N LEU A 368 -26.22 27.72 15.21
CA LEU A 368 -26.58 26.55 14.40
C LEU A 368 -27.58 25.64 15.11
N LYS A 369 -28.71 25.37 14.46
CA LYS A 369 -29.71 24.39 14.93
C LYS A 369 -29.09 23.00 15.12
N LYS A 370 -29.63 22.20 16.03
CA LYS A 370 -29.18 20.82 16.27
C LYS A 370 -29.11 20.03 14.95
N GLY A 371 -27.95 19.49 14.68
CA GLY A 371 -27.75 18.62 13.50
C GLY A 371 -27.92 19.30 12.14
N SER A 372 -27.82 20.61 12.04
CA SER A 372 -27.92 21.31 10.76
C SER A 372 -26.88 20.78 9.74
N SER A 373 -27.32 20.47 8.53
CA SER A 373 -26.46 20.09 7.40
C SER A 373 -25.98 21.27 6.55
N LYS A 374 -26.59 22.44 6.75
CA LYS A 374 -26.23 23.69 6.06
C LYS A 374 -25.77 24.72 7.08
N GLY A 375 -24.76 25.50 6.73
CA GLY A 375 -24.26 26.63 7.53
C GLY A 375 -24.92 27.95 7.12
N ALA A 376 -24.94 28.94 8.04
CA ALA A 376 -25.28 30.31 7.72
C ALA A 376 -24.15 30.96 6.86
N LYS A 377 -24.43 32.10 6.21
CA LYS A 377 -23.41 32.84 5.42
C LYS A 377 -22.12 33.04 6.24
N GLY A 378 -21.00 32.46 5.73
CA GLY A 378 -19.68 32.49 6.39
C GLY A 378 -19.41 31.34 7.37
N VAL A 379 -20.30 30.36 7.47
CA VAL A 379 -20.11 29.08 8.20
C VAL A 379 -20.23 27.94 7.19
N LYS A 380 -19.22 27.11 7.10
CA LYS A 380 -19.24 25.86 6.31
C LYS A 380 -19.61 24.69 7.22
N VAL A 381 -20.43 23.78 6.71
CA VAL A 381 -20.76 22.50 7.36
C VAL A 381 -20.40 21.39 6.41
N ILE A 382 -19.57 20.46 6.85
CA ILE A 382 -19.14 19.29 6.07
C ILE A 382 -19.51 18.02 6.84
N THR A 383 -19.77 16.94 6.09
CA THR A 383 -20.01 15.61 6.67
C THR A 383 -18.71 14.80 6.60
N VAL A 384 -18.37 14.14 7.71
CA VAL A 384 -17.14 13.38 7.86
C VAL A 384 -17.49 12.00 8.43
N LYS A 385 -16.87 10.96 7.89
CA LYS A 385 -17.12 9.57 8.33
C LYS A 385 -16.22 9.14 9.49
N THR A 386 -15.08 9.81 9.68
CA THR A 386 -14.06 9.52 10.69
C THR A 386 -14.10 10.49 11.87
N ALA A 387 -13.44 10.14 12.98
CA ALA A 387 -13.36 10.97 14.18
C ALA A 387 -12.28 12.08 14.12
N GLY A 388 -11.95 12.53 12.93
CA GLY A 388 -11.03 13.61 12.64
C GLY A 388 -11.23 14.17 11.24
N LYS A 389 -10.66 15.35 10.97
CA LYS A 389 -10.64 15.95 9.63
C LYS A 389 -9.56 17.02 9.53
N LYS A 390 -8.88 17.07 8.40
CA LYS A 390 -8.01 18.19 8.02
C LYS A 390 -8.87 19.20 7.25
N LEU A 391 -8.92 20.43 7.71
CA LEU A 391 -9.53 21.53 7.00
C LEU A 391 -8.45 22.22 6.16
N SER A 392 -8.65 22.30 4.86
CA SER A 392 -7.76 22.97 3.91
C SER A 392 -8.35 24.32 3.43
N ASN A 393 -7.54 25.08 2.71
CA ASN A 393 -7.93 26.35 2.10
C ASN A 393 -8.52 27.37 3.12
N LEU A 394 -7.96 27.40 4.33
CA LEU A 394 -8.27 28.43 5.30
C LEU A 394 -7.47 29.71 4.99
N LYS A 395 -8.03 30.86 5.31
CA LYS A 395 -7.31 32.15 5.16
C LYS A 395 -6.22 32.24 6.23
N ALA A 396 -5.02 32.69 5.84
CA ALA A 396 -3.91 32.93 6.77
C ALA A 396 -4.27 33.98 7.84
N ALA A 397 -3.61 33.88 8.99
CA ALA A 397 -3.75 34.79 10.14
C ALA A 397 -5.20 34.99 10.65
N LYS A 398 -6.11 34.05 10.36
CA LYS A 398 -7.52 34.12 10.79
C LYS A 398 -7.81 33.13 11.92
N LYS A 399 -8.65 33.54 12.86
CA LYS A 399 -9.18 32.68 13.92
C LYS A 399 -10.45 31.99 13.41
N TYR A 400 -10.42 30.65 13.38
CA TYR A 400 -11.57 29.83 13.04
C TYR A 400 -12.16 29.19 14.29
N TYR A 401 -13.47 29.14 14.34
CA TYR A 401 -14.26 28.47 15.36
C TYR A 401 -14.83 27.19 14.77
N ILE A 402 -14.84 26.12 15.54
CA ILE A 402 -15.22 24.78 15.09
C ILE A 402 -16.13 24.13 16.13
N ARG A 403 -17.11 23.36 15.67
CA ARG A 403 -17.89 22.43 16.49
C ARG A 403 -18.28 21.22 15.67
N VAL A 404 -18.52 20.10 16.36
CA VAL A 404 -18.79 18.80 15.75
C VAL A 404 -20.05 18.18 16.34
N CYS A 405 -20.88 17.52 15.55
CA CYS A 405 -21.97 16.68 16.06
C CYS A 405 -21.94 15.32 15.38
N ALA A 406 -22.34 14.28 16.10
CA ALA A 406 -22.52 12.93 15.56
C ALA A 406 -23.93 12.81 14.94
N VAL A 407 -24.02 12.02 13.86
CA VAL A 407 -25.26 11.71 13.16
C VAL A 407 -25.32 10.19 12.97
N ASP A 408 -26.35 9.57 13.48
CA ASP A 408 -26.54 8.13 13.35
C ASP A 408 -26.65 7.71 11.88
N LYS A 409 -25.94 6.64 11.49
CA LYS A 409 -25.89 6.19 10.09
C LYS A 409 -27.22 5.63 9.60
N LYS A 410 -27.97 4.94 10.48
CA LYS A 410 -29.25 4.29 10.13
C LYS A 410 -30.41 5.28 10.20
N SER A 411 -30.67 5.87 11.38
CA SER A 411 -31.82 6.73 11.60
C SER A 411 -31.66 8.17 11.10
N LYS A 412 -30.45 8.58 10.70
CA LYS A 412 -30.09 9.95 10.32
C LYS A 412 -30.34 10.99 11.42
N LYS A 413 -30.69 10.57 12.64
CA LYS A 413 -30.86 11.46 13.78
C LYS A 413 -29.52 12.06 14.21
N ALA A 414 -29.49 13.37 14.45
CA ALA A 414 -28.27 14.08 14.87
C ALA A 414 -28.24 14.29 16.37
N GLY A 415 -27.06 14.14 16.97
CA GLY A 415 -26.78 14.48 18.36
C GLY A 415 -26.67 15.98 18.59
N LYS A 416 -26.40 16.36 19.85
CA LYS A 416 -26.07 17.75 20.19
C LYS A 416 -24.69 18.13 19.62
N TRP A 417 -24.52 19.39 19.23
CA TRP A 417 -23.23 19.93 18.86
C TRP A 417 -22.25 19.92 20.04
N SER A 418 -20.98 19.68 19.77
CA SER A 418 -19.89 19.86 20.75
C SER A 418 -19.76 21.30 21.19
N ASP A 419 -18.97 21.53 22.23
CA ASP A 419 -18.52 22.87 22.58
C ASP A 419 -17.74 23.47 21.40
N ILE A 420 -17.75 24.81 21.33
CA ILE A 420 -17.03 25.53 20.27
C ILE A 420 -15.57 25.65 20.69
N ILE A 421 -14.68 25.10 19.88
CA ILE A 421 -13.25 25.31 19.99
C ILE A 421 -12.78 26.33 18.96
N SER A 422 -11.54 26.81 19.06
CA SER A 422 -10.95 27.72 18.08
C SER A 422 -9.51 27.39 17.77
N VAL A 423 -9.10 27.74 16.56
CA VAL A 423 -7.72 27.63 16.08
C VAL A 423 -7.37 28.87 15.24
N LYS A 424 -6.17 29.42 15.38
CA LYS A 424 -5.67 30.53 14.56
C LYS A 424 -4.71 29.95 13.54
N THR A 425 -5.01 30.16 12.25
CA THR A 425 -4.11 29.80 11.15
C THR A 425 -2.88 30.71 11.15
N LYS A 426 -1.77 30.17 10.67
CA LYS A 426 -0.54 30.93 10.43
C LYS A 426 -0.53 31.53 9.05
#